data_7396ef47d0c79ca39d88f4b877a1decb
#
_entry.id   7396ef47d0c79ca39d88f4b877a1decb
#
_cell.length_a   1.000
_cell.length_b   1.000
_cell.length_c   1.000
_cell.angle_alpha   90.00
_cell.angle_beta   90.00
_cell.angle_gamma   90.00
#
_symmetry.space_group_name_H-M   'P 1'
#
loop_
_entity.id
_entity.type
_entity.pdbx_description
1 polymer ?
#
loop_
_entity_poly.entity_id
_entity_poly.type
_entity_poly.pdbx_seq_one_letter_code
_entity_poly.pdbx_strand_id
1 'polypeptide(L)'
;MSIDPISPPPRPLPALLTGVKLAAIDKLRDRIADAGHPDIREGHGCVFGFINIEKGSRLTDLAADAGFTKQAVGEAVTELERLGYVTRVPDPQDGRAKIIKLTDRGMDAVIKGRRIFAEIEREWAEQIGPELMASFRDAATRIAALEGTPTEAGGRRAAA
;
A
#
# COMPACT_ATOMS: atom_id res chain seq x y z
N MET A 1 5.22 15.72 -32.53
CA MET A 1 6.04 14.50 -32.40
C MET A 1 5.49 13.46 -33.36
N SER A 2 6.18 13.24 -34.48
CA SER A 2 5.73 12.28 -35.53
C SER A 2 5.91 10.87 -34.96
N ILE A 3 4.84 10.13 -34.79
CA ILE A 3 4.88 8.73 -34.42
C ILE A 3 5.21 7.96 -35.71
N ASP A 4 6.35 7.29 -35.72
CA ASP A 4 6.74 6.38 -36.79
C ASP A 4 5.70 5.23 -36.85
N PRO A 5 5.00 5.02 -37.97
CA PRO A 5 3.92 4.03 -38.08
C PRO A 5 4.39 2.57 -37.93
N ILE A 6 5.69 2.33 -37.88
CA ILE A 6 6.28 0.99 -37.78
C ILE A 6 6.70 0.63 -36.31
N SER A 7 6.80 1.61 -35.41
CA SER A 7 7.10 1.35 -34.01
C SER A 7 5.82 1.04 -33.22
N PRO A 8 5.83 -0.03 -32.38
CA PRO A 8 4.70 -0.28 -31.50
C PRO A 8 4.48 0.91 -30.57
N PRO A 9 3.22 1.22 -30.22
CA PRO A 9 2.94 2.33 -29.31
C PRO A 9 3.65 2.09 -27.96
N PRO A 10 4.07 3.16 -27.26
CA PRO A 10 4.72 3.02 -25.95
C PRO A 10 3.78 2.34 -24.96
N ARG A 11 4.36 1.63 -24.01
CA ARG A 11 3.55 0.97 -22.95
C ARG A 11 2.68 2.00 -22.23
N PRO A 12 1.39 1.70 -21.99
CA PRO A 12 0.50 2.60 -21.28
C PRO A 12 1.02 2.94 -19.87
N LEU A 13 0.79 4.15 -19.41
CA LEU A 13 1.22 4.60 -18.08
C LEU A 13 0.83 3.65 -16.95
N PRO A 14 -0.42 3.10 -16.89
CA PRO A 14 -0.79 2.14 -15.85
C PRO A 14 0.12 0.90 -15.81
N ALA A 15 0.56 0.41 -16.98
CA ALA A 15 1.47 -0.74 -17.04
C ALA A 15 2.88 -0.39 -16.55
N LEU A 16 3.35 0.84 -16.79
CA LEU A 16 4.63 1.33 -16.23
C LEU A 16 4.53 1.47 -14.71
N LEU A 17 3.45 2.07 -14.20
CA LEU A 17 3.22 2.21 -12.75
C LEU A 17 3.13 0.86 -12.05
N THR A 18 2.49 -0.13 -12.70
CA THR A 18 2.48 -1.52 -12.20
C THR A 18 3.90 -2.07 -12.10
N GLY A 19 4.74 -1.86 -13.11
CA GLY A 19 6.15 -2.28 -13.07
C GLY A 19 6.94 -1.63 -11.93
N VAL A 20 6.76 -0.33 -11.74
CA VAL A 20 7.38 0.42 -10.62
C VAL A 20 6.92 -0.14 -9.27
N LYS A 21 5.59 -0.36 -9.11
CA LYS A 21 5.02 -0.96 -7.90
C LYS A 21 5.62 -2.33 -7.61
N LEU A 22 5.66 -3.23 -8.60
CA LEU A 22 6.20 -4.58 -8.41
C LEU A 22 7.68 -4.56 -8.02
N ALA A 23 8.49 -3.71 -8.66
CA ALA A 23 9.89 -3.54 -8.29
C ALA A 23 10.07 -3.05 -6.84
N ALA A 24 9.21 -2.13 -6.37
CA ALA A 24 9.22 -1.69 -4.98
C ALA A 24 8.85 -2.81 -4.00
N ILE A 25 7.82 -3.60 -4.34
CA ILE A 25 7.33 -4.72 -3.51
C ILE A 25 8.40 -5.84 -3.40
N ASP A 26 9.07 -6.17 -4.50
CA ASP A 26 10.15 -7.17 -4.49
C ASP A 26 11.29 -6.75 -3.57
N LYS A 27 11.74 -5.50 -3.67
CA LYS A 27 12.76 -4.95 -2.76
C LYS A 27 12.29 -4.90 -1.30
N LEU A 28 11.02 -4.52 -1.08
CA LEU A 28 10.45 -4.50 0.27
C LEU A 28 10.44 -5.89 0.89
N ARG A 29 10.02 -6.92 0.15
CA ARG A 29 9.89 -8.28 0.66
C ARG A 29 11.21 -8.79 1.26
N ASP A 30 12.31 -8.63 0.55
CA ASP A 30 13.61 -9.09 1.03
C ASP A 30 14.05 -8.31 2.28
N ARG A 31 13.93 -6.99 2.26
CA ARG A 31 14.36 -6.12 3.37
C ARG A 31 13.48 -6.23 4.60
N ILE A 32 12.17 -6.43 4.44
CA ILE A 32 11.25 -6.56 5.57
C ILE A 32 11.43 -7.92 6.27
N ALA A 33 11.80 -8.96 5.53
CA ALA A 33 12.16 -10.25 6.09
C ALA A 33 13.43 -10.14 6.97
N ASP A 34 14.47 -9.47 6.46
CA ASP A 34 15.72 -9.21 7.19
C ASP A 34 15.47 -8.32 8.42
N ALA A 35 14.48 -7.45 8.37
CA ALA A 35 14.08 -6.58 9.47
C ALA A 35 13.24 -7.30 10.57
N GLY A 36 13.04 -8.62 10.46
CA GLY A 36 12.37 -9.44 11.46
C GLY A 36 10.91 -9.80 11.15
N HIS A 37 10.47 -9.58 9.90
CA HIS A 37 9.11 -9.90 9.46
C HIS A 37 9.08 -10.81 8.22
N PRO A 38 9.66 -12.04 8.30
CA PRO A 38 9.76 -12.94 7.16
C PRO A 38 8.42 -13.52 6.70
N ASP A 39 7.38 -13.37 7.51
CA ASP A 39 6.03 -13.88 7.22
C ASP A 39 5.19 -12.92 6.36
N ILE A 40 5.67 -11.68 6.15
CA ILE A 40 4.93 -10.69 5.36
C ILE A 40 5.03 -11.03 3.88
N ARG A 41 3.86 -11.07 3.21
CA ARG A 41 3.70 -11.36 1.79
C ARG A 41 3.05 -10.20 1.07
N GLU A 42 3.14 -10.19 -0.26
CA GLU A 42 2.54 -9.17 -1.12
C GLU A 42 1.04 -8.97 -0.84
N GLY A 43 0.27 -10.05 -0.67
CA GLY A 43 -1.16 -9.99 -0.35
C GLY A 43 -1.51 -9.25 0.93
N HIS A 44 -0.57 -9.11 1.87
CA HIS A 44 -0.77 -8.35 3.11
C HIS A 44 -0.74 -6.83 2.90
N GLY A 45 -0.24 -6.36 1.75
CA GLY A 45 -0.19 -4.95 1.40
C GLY A 45 -1.56 -4.27 1.36
N CYS A 46 -2.64 -5.00 1.07
CA CYS A 46 -4.00 -4.49 1.12
C CYS A 46 -4.47 -4.12 2.54
N VAL A 47 -3.82 -4.63 3.57
CA VAL A 47 -4.07 -4.26 4.97
C VAL A 47 -3.08 -3.19 5.42
N PHE A 48 -1.77 -3.47 5.36
CA PHE A 48 -0.74 -2.56 5.88
C PHE A 48 -0.70 -1.20 5.18
N GLY A 49 -1.06 -1.14 3.90
CA GLY A 49 -1.08 0.09 3.12
C GLY A 49 -2.25 1.02 3.43
N PHE A 50 -3.35 0.47 3.97
CA PHE A 50 -4.63 1.20 4.08
C PHE A 50 -5.21 1.25 5.49
N ILE A 51 -4.68 0.46 6.43
CA ILE A 51 -5.18 0.44 7.81
C ILE A 51 -4.95 1.80 8.49
N ASN A 52 -5.99 2.30 9.16
CA ASN A 52 -5.84 3.46 10.03
C ASN A 52 -5.06 3.04 11.29
N ILE A 53 -3.88 3.63 11.47
CA ILE A 53 -2.93 3.25 12.51
C ILE A 53 -3.47 3.54 13.91
N GLU A 54 -4.20 4.65 14.08
CA GLU A 54 -4.68 5.10 15.38
C GLU A 54 -5.98 4.39 15.79
N LYS A 55 -6.94 4.39 14.88
CA LYS A 55 -8.32 3.94 15.16
C LYS A 55 -8.57 2.49 14.76
N GLY A 56 -7.72 1.94 13.90
CA GLY A 56 -8.02 0.71 13.17
C GLY A 56 -9.01 0.95 12.04
N SER A 57 -9.40 -0.10 11.35
CA SER A 57 -10.30 -0.02 10.20
C SER A 57 -11.29 -1.19 10.20
N ARG A 58 -12.50 -0.95 9.68
CA ARG A 58 -13.43 -2.03 9.34
C ARG A 58 -12.94 -2.78 8.11
N LEU A 59 -13.26 -4.06 8.01
CA LEU A 59 -12.92 -4.86 6.83
C LEU A 59 -13.47 -4.27 5.54
N THR A 60 -14.68 -3.72 5.60
CA THR A 60 -15.34 -3.08 4.46
C THR A 60 -14.61 -1.84 3.97
N ASP A 61 -14.09 -1.05 4.90
CA ASP A 61 -13.35 0.17 4.59
C ASP A 61 -11.99 -0.18 3.96
N LEU A 62 -11.27 -1.15 4.54
CA LEU A 62 -10.03 -1.66 3.97
C LEU A 62 -10.20 -2.19 2.55
N ALA A 63 -11.27 -2.96 2.30
CA ALA A 63 -11.55 -3.51 0.98
C ALA A 63 -11.84 -2.40 -0.05
N ALA A 64 -12.63 -1.40 0.34
CA ALA A 64 -12.95 -0.27 -0.51
C ALA A 64 -11.72 0.59 -0.82
N ASP A 65 -10.93 0.94 0.21
CA ASP A 65 -9.75 1.81 0.08
C ASP A 65 -8.64 1.13 -0.71
N ALA A 66 -8.42 -0.18 -0.50
CA ALA A 66 -7.41 -0.95 -1.21
C ALA A 66 -7.83 -1.35 -2.64
N GLY A 67 -9.12 -1.25 -2.98
CA GLY A 67 -9.65 -1.68 -4.27
C GLY A 67 -9.66 -3.21 -4.46
N PHE A 68 -9.77 -3.96 -3.36
CA PHE A 68 -9.84 -5.41 -3.35
C PHE A 68 -11.22 -5.91 -2.91
N THR A 69 -11.53 -7.18 -3.18
CA THR A 69 -12.76 -7.80 -2.67
C THR A 69 -12.70 -7.99 -1.15
N LYS A 70 -13.85 -7.95 -0.49
CA LYS A 70 -13.94 -8.25 0.96
C LYS A 70 -13.37 -9.62 1.31
N GLN A 71 -13.54 -10.61 0.42
CA GLN A 71 -13.00 -11.95 0.61
C GLN A 71 -11.47 -11.91 0.65
N ALA A 72 -10.82 -11.31 -0.34
CA ALA A 72 -9.37 -11.25 -0.43
C ALA A 72 -8.75 -10.51 0.79
N VAL A 73 -9.34 -9.37 1.18
CA VAL A 73 -8.90 -8.64 2.38
C VAL A 73 -9.20 -9.44 3.66
N GLY A 74 -10.32 -10.15 3.71
CA GLY A 74 -10.68 -11.01 4.84
C GLY A 74 -9.69 -12.16 5.05
N GLU A 75 -9.22 -12.78 3.98
CA GLU A 75 -8.18 -13.82 4.00
C GLU A 75 -6.85 -13.25 4.50
N ALA A 76 -6.43 -12.10 3.97
CA ALA A 76 -5.21 -11.40 4.42
C ALA A 76 -5.29 -11.02 5.92
N VAL A 77 -6.41 -10.48 6.37
CA VAL A 77 -6.61 -10.15 7.80
C VAL A 77 -6.56 -11.40 8.67
N THR A 78 -7.15 -12.50 8.23
CA THR A 78 -7.16 -13.77 8.99
C THR A 78 -5.74 -14.33 9.11
N GLU A 79 -4.95 -14.29 8.04
CA GLU A 79 -3.56 -14.69 8.08
C GLU A 79 -2.72 -13.78 8.98
N LEU A 80 -2.88 -12.45 8.84
CA LEU A 80 -2.17 -11.47 9.67
C LEU A 80 -2.52 -11.57 11.15
N GLU A 81 -3.77 -11.91 11.48
CA GLU A 81 -4.20 -12.16 12.87
C GLU A 81 -3.53 -13.41 13.42
N ARG A 82 -3.50 -14.51 12.65
CA ARG A 82 -2.79 -15.73 13.01
C ARG A 82 -1.28 -15.51 13.23
N LEU A 83 -0.68 -14.64 12.43
CA LEU A 83 0.73 -14.27 12.52
C LEU A 83 1.01 -13.22 13.62
N GLY A 84 -0.03 -12.69 14.28
CA GLY A 84 0.09 -11.74 15.38
C GLY A 84 0.36 -10.30 14.97
N TYR A 85 0.08 -9.92 13.73
CA TYR A 85 0.26 -8.53 13.23
C TYR A 85 -0.97 -7.66 13.46
N VAL A 86 -2.15 -8.24 13.45
CA VAL A 86 -3.41 -7.53 13.70
C VAL A 86 -4.27 -8.29 14.70
N THR A 87 -5.24 -7.60 15.24
CA THR A 87 -6.29 -8.16 16.09
C THR A 87 -7.64 -7.59 15.71
N ARG A 88 -8.72 -8.35 15.97
CA ARG A 88 -10.09 -7.89 15.79
C ARG A 88 -10.69 -7.53 17.14
N VAL A 89 -11.13 -6.28 17.27
CA VAL A 89 -11.82 -5.79 18.48
C VAL A 89 -13.26 -5.38 18.14
N PRO A 90 -14.20 -5.41 19.10
CA PRO A 90 -15.54 -4.88 18.88
C PRO A 90 -15.48 -3.41 18.45
N ASP A 91 -16.33 -3.02 17.49
CA ASP A 91 -16.49 -1.63 17.14
C ASP A 91 -17.27 -0.91 18.26
N PRO A 92 -16.72 0.17 18.85
CA PRO A 92 -17.41 0.90 19.92
C PRO A 92 -18.69 1.61 19.44
N GLN A 93 -18.85 1.82 18.14
CA GLN A 93 -20.03 2.46 17.54
C GLN A 93 -21.08 1.43 17.06
N ASP A 94 -20.67 0.19 16.83
CA ASP A 94 -21.54 -0.88 16.37
C ASP A 94 -21.04 -2.23 16.91
N GLY A 95 -21.62 -2.68 18.00
CA GLY A 95 -21.20 -3.92 18.67
C GLY A 95 -21.31 -5.19 17.82
N ARG A 96 -21.96 -5.14 16.65
CA ARG A 96 -22.04 -6.24 15.69
C ARG A 96 -20.84 -6.25 14.72
N ALA A 97 -20.17 -5.12 14.58
CA ALA A 97 -19.01 -4.96 13.70
C ALA A 97 -17.68 -5.19 14.45
N LYS A 98 -16.63 -5.49 13.71
CA LYS A 98 -15.27 -5.61 14.22
C LYS A 98 -14.39 -4.56 13.57
N ILE A 99 -13.48 -4.00 14.37
CA ILE A 99 -12.38 -3.16 13.92
C ILE A 99 -11.10 -3.98 13.94
N ILE A 100 -10.35 -3.89 12.86
CA ILE A 100 -9.04 -4.48 12.71
C ILE A 100 -8.03 -3.44 13.20
N LYS A 101 -7.22 -3.82 14.19
CA LYS A 101 -6.16 -2.96 14.74
C LYS A 101 -4.80 -3.62 14.60
N LEU A 102 -3.78 -2.81 14.44
CA LEU A 102 -2.39 -3.29 14.52
C LEU A 102 -2.07 -3.68 15.96
N THR A 103 -1.33 -4.77 16.11
CA THR A 103 -0.61 -5.10 17.34
C THR A 103 0.72 -4.34 17.39
N ASP A 104 1.48 -4.46 18.47
CA ASP A 104 2.84 -3.90 18.54
C ASP A 104 3.73 -4.45 17.41
N ARG A 105 3.61 -5.76 17.11
CA ARG A 105 4.30 -6.40 15.99
C ARG A 105 3.85 -5.83 14.64
N GLY A 106 2.56 -5.59 14.48
CA GLY A 106 2.01 -4.97 13.27
C GLY A 106 2.47 -3.53 13.11
N MET A 107 2.52 -2.77 14.19
CA MET A 107 3.03 -1.40 14.19
C MET A 107 4.50 -1.34 13.80
N ASP A 108 5.33 -2.21 14.38
CA ASP A 108 6.75 -2.33 14.04
C ASP A 108 6.94 -2.64 12.54
N ALA A 109 6.16 -3.57 12.00
CA ALA A 109 6.18 -3.92 10.58
C ALA A 109 5.81 -2.72 9.68
N VAL A 110 4.78 -1.94 10.04
CA VAL A 110 4.36 -0.74 9.29
C VAL A 110 5.46 0.33 9.31
N ILE A 111 6.05 0.60 10.48
CA ILE A 111 7.11 1.60 10.62
C ILE A 111 8.33 1.20 9.77
N LYS A 112 8.77 -0.06 9.88
CA LYS A 112 9.90 -0.58 9.10
C LYS A 112 9.60 -0.59 7.60
N GLY A 113 8.41 -1.02 7.19
CA GLY A 113 7.98 -1.02 5.80
C GLY A 113 8.01 0.38 5.16
N ARG A 114 7.51 1.39 5.87
CA ARG A 114 7.57 2.79 5.40
C ARG A 114 8.99 3.30 5.27
N ARG A 115 9.85 2.96 6.23
CA ARG A 115 11.26 3.32 6.17
C ARG A 115 11.95 2.67 4.97
N ILE A 116 11.71 1.38 4.72
CA ILE A 116 12.26 0.65 3.58
C ILE A 116 11.77 1.28 2.26
N PHE A 117 10.48 1.63 2.13
CA PHE A 117 10.00 2.33 0.94
C PHE A 117 10.70 3.68 0.72
N ALA A 118 10.92 4.46 1.79
CA ALA A 118 11.66 5.72 1.69
C ALA A 118 13.13 5.50 1.26
N GLU A 119 13.76 4.42 1.70
CA GLU A 119 15.11 4.03 1.25
C GLU A 119 15.12 3.64 -0.25
N ILE A 120 14.14 2.86 -0.70
CA ILE A 120 13.98 2.48 -2.11
C ILE A 120 13.78 3.71 -3.00
N GLU A 121 12.94 4.64 -2.58
CA GLU A 121 12.74 5.89 -3.33
C GLU A 121 13.99 6.76 -3.39
N ARG A 122 14.78 6.80 -2.33
CA ARG A 122 16.06 7.50 -2.33
C ARG A 122 17.06 6.86 -3.28
N GLU A 123 17.16 5.51 -3.31
CA GLU A 123 17.98 4.78 -4.28
C GLU A 123 17.57 5.10 -5.73
N TRP A 124 16.27 5.16 -6.00
CA TRP A 124 15.80 5.56 -7.32
C TRP A 124 16.12 7.02 -7.65
N ALA A 125 15.96 7.93 -6.65
CA ALA A 125 16.33 9.33 -6.84
C ALA A 125 17.81 9.52 -7.16
N GLU A 126 18.70 8.71 -6.59
CA GLU A 126 20.12 8.70 -6.92
C GLU A 126 20.39 8.28 -8.39
N GLN A 127 19.54 7.42 -8.97
CA GLN A 127 19.68 6.94 -10.35
C GLN A 127 19.05 7.88 -11.39
N ILE A 128 17.87 8.42 -11.12
CA ILE A 128 17.11 9.23 -12.10
C ILE A 128 17.23 10.73 -11.84
N GLY A 129 17.81 11.14 -10.73
CA GLY A 129 17.88 12.51 -10.26
C GLY A 129 16.79 12.87 -9.25
N PRO A 130 17.13 13.58 -8.17
CA PRO A 130 16.21 13.91 -7.08
C PRO A 130 15.04 14.80 -7.54
N GLU A 131 15.29 15.73 -8.46
CA GLU A 131 14.26 16.64 -8.99
C GLU A 131 13.19 15.89 -9.80
N LEU A 132 13.63 14.93 -10.64
CA LEU A 132 12.71 14.10 -11.42
C LEU A 132 11.88 13.17 -10.49
N MET A 133 12.50 12.60 -9.47
CA MET A 133 11.81 11.77 -8.48
C MET A 133 10.78 12.58 -7.70
N ALA A 134 11.10 13.81 -7.29
CA ALA A 134 10.17 14.71 -6.61
C ALA A 134 8.99 15.08 -7.51
N SER A 135 9.24 15.39 -8.78
CA SER A 135 8.20 15.69 -9.78
C SER A 135 7.29 14.48 -10.03
N PHE A 136 7.84 13.28 -10.10
CA PHE A 136 7.08 12.04 -10.26
C PHE A 136 6.16 11.80 -9.05
N ARG A 137 6.67 11.98 -7.82
CA ARG A 137 5.88 11.86 -6.60
C ARG A 137 4.73 12.87 -6.56
N ASP A 138 5.01 14.15 -6.89
CA ASP A 138 3.99 15.20 -6.93
C ASP A 138 2.90 14.88 -7.96
N ALA A 139 3.28 14.49 -9.17
CA ALA A 139 2.33 14.09 -10.22
C ALA A 139 1.47 12.90 -9.78
N ALA A 140 2.07 11.84 -9.23
CA ALA A 140 1.35 10.68 -8.74
C ALA A 140 0.36 11.04 -7.62
N THR A 141 0.77 11.91 -6.68
CA THR A 141 -0.08 12.39 -5.58
C THR A 141 -1.27 13.17 -6.10
N ARG A 142 -1.06 14.09 -7.05
CA ARG A 142 -2.15 14.88 -7.67
C ARG A 142 -3.12 14.01 -8.44
N ILE A 143 -2.64 13.06 -9.22
CA ILE A 143 -3.50 12.14 -9.96
C ILE A 143 -4.32 11.28 -8.99
N ALA A 144 -3.70 10.73 -7.94
CA ALA A 144 -4.40 9.97 -6.93
C ALA A 144 -5.51 10.79 -6.25
N ALA A 145 -5.24 12.05 -5.92
CA ALA A 145 -6.23 12.95 -5.33
C ALA A 145 -7.39 13.25 -6.30
N LEU A 146 -7.11 13.48 -7.58
CA LEU A 146 -8.15 13.69 -8.60
C LEU A 146 -9.08 12.49 -8.75
N GLU A 147 -8.55 11.27 -8.64
CA GLU A 147 -9.29 10.02 -8.76
C GLU A 147 -9.88 9.54 -7.42
N GLY A 148 -9.84 10.38 -6.37
CA GLY A 148 -10.38 10.06 -5.06
C GLY A 148 -9.67 8.91 -4.33
N THR A 149 -8.43 8.61 -4.73
CA THR A 149 -7.60 7.60 -4.07
C THR A 149 -6.94 8.21 -2.83
N PRO A 150 -6.96 7.54 -1.67
CA PRO A 150 -6.30 8.04 -0.48
C PRO A 150 -4.80 8.29 -0.71
N THR A 151 -4.35 9.49 -0.38
CA THR A 151 -2.94 9.90 -0.50
C THR A 151 -2.21 9.85 0.84
N GLU A 152 -2.96 9.73 1.94
CA GLU A 152 -2.46 9.57 3.30
C GLU A 152 -2.86 8.22 3.88
N ALA A 153 -2.04 7.69 4.79
CA ALA A 153 -2.34 6.45 5.47
C ALA A 153 -3.61 6.58 6.32
N GLY A 154 -4.58 5.69 6.09
CA GLY A 154 -5.88 5.74 6.75
C GLY A 154 -6.86 6.75 6.18
N GLY A 155 -6.50 7.43 5.07
CA GLY A 155 -7.43 8.21 4.28
C GLY A 155 -8.47 7.31 3.61
N ARG A 156 -9.72 7.78 3.44
CA ARG A 156 -10.78 7.06 2.74
C ARG A 156 -10.86 7.48 1.29
N ARG A 157 -11.19 6.55 0.41
CA ARG A 157 -11.59 6.88 -0.96
C ARG A 157 -12.80 7.81 -0.92
N ALA A 158 -12.79 8.86 -1.74
CA ALA A 158 -13.99 9.66 -1.95
C ALA A 158 -15.10 8.75 -2.48
N ALA A 159 -16.29 8.85 -1.89
CA ALA A 159 -17.45 8.14 -2.42
C ALA A 159 -17.74 8.66 -3.83
N ALA A 160 -17.81 7.75 -4.80
CA ALA A 160 -18.21 8.04 -6.17
C ALA A 160 -19.70 8.35 -6.23
#